data_eb6c95a50ca3bb8282686016b908722e
#
_entry.id   eb6c95a50ca3bb8282686016b908722e
#
_cell.length_a   1.000
_cell.length_b   1.000
_cell.length_c   1.000
_cell.angle_alpha   90.00
_cell.angle_beta   90.00
_cell.angle_gamma   90.00
#
_symmetry.space_group_name_H-M   'P 1'
#
loop_
_entity.id
_entity.type
_entity.pdbx_description
1 polymer ?
#
loop_
_entity_poly.entity_id
_entity_poly.type
_entity_poly.pdbx_seq_one_letter_code
_entity_poly.pdbx_strand_id
1 'polypeptide(L)'
;MQNISTVKKKVMLLLISMSIFLSVLDLFIVNVAIPKIRTAMQVSVADIQFIIVYYVIGYGAFLITSGKIGVKYGHKKIFVLSMFSFGVFSLLCGIAWDVHSLNVFRLFQGISGAFMIPQGVTLLSSIYVDEQERRKAYSIYGAIAGISSVLGQILGGVLPDLDYSFGAWRLIFLINVPIAFVVGIISWGVLVEIERKRELKIQPLSQLVMIILLVVLMYSLVTGADYGWTTTLFALLVGAVLGIALFLVVQYKNYKQEIGTLIDFKPFTYKAFAVALIALVFYSLVQDSYFFIYANHFQLKLHYTATETGILFAFQGVGYVIASFLSLKLLSKYQERFMLFGLMMMIVGLALHYWLLSQEQVVFYEVAILLFEYGVGCGIILPSMFTYALSTLPSDITSTASSLYLTLQQLSIALGVSIIGQSYFSSTAGHFNSTVLMIVLLVLTGVVFFITYKRRLND
;
A
#
# COMPACT_ATOMS: atom_id res chain seq x y z
N MET A 1 -21.16 26.07 0.68
CA MET A 1 -21.89 24.88 1.23
C MET A 1 -22.52 25.30 2.52
N GLN A 2 -23.82 25.53 2.48
CA GLN A 2 -24.60 26.12 3.57
C GLN A 2 -24.96 25.04 4.60
N ASN A 3 -24.84 25.40 5.89
CA ASN A 3 -25.47 24.78 7.08
C ASN A 3 -25.64 23.24 7.10
N ILE A 4 -24.56 22.51 6.91
CA ILE A 4 -24.56 21.08 7.25
C ILE A 4 -24.49 20.97 8.79
N SER A 5 -25.50 20.33 9.41
CA SER A 5 -25.51 20.14 10.86
C SER A 5 -24.27 19.36 11.34
N THR A 6 -23.79 19.64 12.53
CA THR A 6 -22.61 18.99 13.12
C THR A 6 -22.76 17.47 13.16
N VAL A 7 -23.97 16.96 13.42
CA VAL A 7 -24.26 15.50 13.41
C VAL A 7 -24.06 14.94 12.01
N LYS A 8 -24.57 15.62 10.97
CA LYS A 8 -24.42 15.17 9.58
C LYS A 8 -22.95 15.17 9.13
N LYS A 9 -22.15 16.20 9.53
CA LYS A 9 -20.70 16.23 9.28
C LYS A 9 -19.99 15.01 9.88
N LYS A 10 -20.31 14.63 11.13
CA LYS A 10 -19.73 13.44 11.80
C LYS A 10 -20.10 12.14 11.10
N VAL A 11 -21.34 11.99 10.66
CA VAL A 11 -21.78 10.81 9.88
C VAL A 11 -21.04 10.73 8.55
N MET A 12 -20.91 11.85 7.84
CA MET A 12 -20.13 11.91 6.58
C MET A 12 -18.67 11.54 6.82
N LEU A 13 -18.03 12.04 7.90
CA LEU A 13 -16.66 11.67 8.26
C LEU A 13 -16.51 10.17 8.47
N LEU A 14 -17.43 9.54 9.22
CA LEU A 14 -17.40 8.11 9.46
C LEU A 14 -17.54 7.32 8.14
N LEU A 15 -18.54 7.67 7.31
CA LEU A 15 -18.78 7.00 6.01
C LEU A 15 -17.56 7.10 5.09
N ILE A 16 -16.96 8.29 5.00
CA ILE A 16 -15.77 8.51 4.18
C ILE A 16 -14.57 7.73 4.73
N SER A 17 -14.44 7.67 6.06
CA SER A 17 -13.35 6.93 6.70
C SER A 17 -13.46 5.42 6.50
N MET A 18 -14.65 4.88 6.17
CA MET A 18 -14.79 3.47 5.81
C MET A 18 -14.07 3.12 4.50
N SER A 19 -13.76 4.08 3.63
CA SER A 19 -12.95 3.82 2.44
C SER A 19 -11.52 3.44 2.80
N ILE A 20 -10.88 4.19 3.69
CA ILE A 20 -9.53 3.87 4.16
C ILE A 20 -9.56 2.63 5.07
N PHE A 21 -10.62 2.47 5.87
CA PHE A 21 -10.82 1.28 6.70
C PHE A 21 -10.79 0.01 5.85
N LEU A 22 -11.65 -0.09 4.83
CA LEU A 22 -11.73 -1.27 3.97
C LEU A 22 -10.44 -1.52 3.19
N SER A 23 -9.84 -0.48 2.62
CA SER A 23 -8.63 -0.63 1.81
C SER A 23 -7.42 -1.08 2.64
N VAL A 24 -7.25 -0.53 3.83
CA VAL A 24 -6.14 -0.89 4.73
C VAL A 24 -6.40 -2.26 5.37
N LEU A 25 -7.63 -2.52 5.83
CA LEU A 25 -8.00 -3.82 6.35
C LEU A 25 -7.72 -4.93 5.34
N ASP A 26 -8.17 -4.76 4.09
CA ASP A 26 -8.03 -5.75 3.02
C ASP A 26 -6.55 -6.04 2.68
N LEU A 27 -5.70 -5.02 2.71
CA LEU A 27 -4.26 -5.18 2.48
C LEU A 27 -3.62 -6.05 3.56
N PHE A 28 -3.87 -5.74 4.84
CA PHE A 28 -3.23 -6.44 5.95
C PHE A 28 -3.84 -7.81 6.25
N ILE A 29 -5.15 -7.98 6.07
CA ILE A 29 -5.84 -9.25 6.30
C ILE A 29 -5.36 -10.35 5.36
N VAL A 30 -5.11 -10.00 4.09
CA VAL A 30 -4.60 -10.95 3.09
C VAL A 30 -3.17 -11.38 3.40
N ASN A 31 -2.28 -10.46 3.79
CA ASN A 31 -0.88 -10.77 4.08
C ASN A 31 -0.72 -11.90 5.11
N VAL A 32 -1.53 -11.90 6.17
CA VAL A 32 -1.51 -12.94 7.21
C VAL A 32 -2.12 -14.26 6.73
N ALA A 33 -3.16 -14.17 5.89
CA ALA A 33 -3.89 -15.35 5.39
C ALA A 33 -3.19 -16.09 4.23
N ILE A 34 -2.17 -15.50 3.60
CA ILE A 34 -1.45 -16.04 2.42
C ILE A 34 -1.06 -17.51 2.58
N PRO A 35 -0.40 -17.96 3.67
CA PRO A 35 -0.03 -19.35 3.80
C PRO A 35 -1.21 -20.32 3.84
N LYS A 36 -2.33 -19.92 4.46
CA LYS A 36 -3.56 -20.71 4.49
C LYS A 36 -4.21 -20.81 3.11
N ILE A 37 -4.22 -19.71 2.34
CA ILE A 37 -4.72 -19.69 0.96
C ILE A 37 -3.87 -20.64 0.10
N ARG A 38 -2.54 -20.58 0.22
CA ARG A 38 -1.61 -21.46 -0.50
C ARG A 38 -1.90 -22.93 -0.25
N THR A 39 -2.04 -23.30 1.02
CA THR A 39 -2.31 -24.69 1.41
C THR A 39 -3.67 -25.15 0.93
N ALA A 40 -4.71 -24.31 1.09
CA ALA A 40 -6.08 -24.64 0.70
C ALA A 40 -6.27 -24.79 -0.82
N MET A 41 -5.57 -23.98 -1.61
CA MET A 41 -5.65 -24.01 -3.09
C MET A 41 -4.58 -24.90 -3.73
N GLN A 42 -3.58 -25.39 -2.97
CA GLN A 42 -2.46 -26.22 -3.42
C GLN A 42 -1.68 -25.59 -4.59
N VAL A 43 -1.36 -24.30 -4.45
CA VAL A 43 -0.75 -23.49 -5.51
C VAL A 43 0.71 -23.15 -5.22
N SER A 44 1.41 -22.65 -6.24
CA SER A 44 2.82 -22.26 -6.17
C SER A 44 3.05 -20.99 -5.35
N VAL A 45 4.33 -20.68 -5.09
CA VAL A 45 4.72 -19.41 -4.46
C VAL A 45 4.42 -18.23 -5.38
N ALA A 46 4.64 -18.39 -6.69
CA ALA A 46 4.33 -17.35 -7.66
C ALA A 46 2.84 -16.99 -7.64
N ASP A 47 1.97 -17.99 -7.62
CA ASP A 47 0.52 -17.77 -7.62
C ASP A 47 0.04 -16.95 -6.43
N ILE A 48 0.58 -17.21 -5.24
CA ILE A 48 0.22 -16.45 -4.04
C ILE A 48 0.82 -15.02 -4.03
N GLN A 49 1.99 -14.82 -4.62
CA GLN A 49 2.55 -13.49 -4.78
C GLN A 49 1.64 -12.61 -5.64
N PHE A 50 1.06 -13.18 -6.70
CA PHE A 50 0.14 -12.44 -7.56
C PHE A 50 -1.13 -11.96 -6.85
N ILE A 51 -1.57 -12.62 -5.77
CA ILE A 51 -2.73 -12.16 -4.98
C ILE A 51 -2.48 -10.75 -4.42
N ILE A 52 -1.26 -10.48 -3.93
CA ILE A 52 -0.85 -9.16 -3.44
C ILE A 52 -0.53 -8.24 -4.62
N VAL A 53 0.32 -8.70 -5.53
CA VAL A 53 0.88 -7.91 -6.63
C VAL A 53 -0.21 -7.31 -7.52
N TYR A 54 -1.22 -8.08 -7.93
CA TYR A 54 -2.29 -7.59 -8.80
C TYR A 54 -3.20 -6.57 -8.12
N TYR A 55 -3.49 -6.75 -6.82
CA TYR A 55 -4.20 -5.73 -6.05
C TYR A 55 -3.41 -4.41 -6.01
N VAL A 56 -2.13 -4.49 -5.70
CA VAL A 56 -1.26 -3.31 -5.57
C VAL A 56 -1.04 -2.62 -6.91
N ILE A 57 -0.90 -3.37 -8.02
CA ILE A 57 -0.85 -2.81 -9.38
C ILE A 57 -2.16 -2.10 -9.72
N GLY A 58 -3.31 -2.76 -9.52
CA GLY A 58 -4.61 -2.16 -9.75
C GLY A 58 -4.80 -0.88 -8.97
N TYR A 59 -4.44 -0.91 -7.69
CA TYR A 59 -4.52 0.24 -6.81
C TYR A 59 -3.56 1.37 -7.25
N GLY A 60 -2.26 1.07 -7.39
CA GLY A 60 -1.24 2.07 -7.71
C GLY A 60 -1.42 2.70 -9.08
N ALA A 61 -1.71 1.89 -10.10
CA ALA A 61 -1.86 2.37 -11.47
C ALA A 61 -3.02 3.36 -11.65
N PHE A 62 -4.11 3.22 -10.90
CA PHE A 62 -5.29 4.06 -11.05
C PHE A 62 -5.36 5.26 -10.11
N LEU A 63 -4.48 5.40 -9.11
CA LEU A 63 -4.52 6.52 -8.16
C LEU A 63 -4.50 7.89 -8.84
N ILE A 64 -3.63 8.10 -9.84
CA ILE A 64 -3.53 9.38 -10.56
C ILE A 64 -4.80 9.65 -11.36
N THR A 65 -5.29 8.63 -12.07
CA THR A 65 -6.47 8.75 -12.94
C THR A 65 -7.74 8.95 -12.13
N SER A 66 -7.84 8.32 -10.96
CA SER A 66 -9.03 8.39 -10.10
C SER A 66 -9.36 9.82 -9.69
N GLY A 67 -8.33 10.61 -9.34
CA GLY A 67 -8.51 12.03 -9.02
C GLY A 67 -9.16 12.81 -10.15
N LYS A 68 -8.65 12.65 -11.40
CA LYS A 68 -9.20 13.30 -12.60
C LYS A 68 -10.64 12.86 -12.89
N ILE A 69 -10.94 11.58 -12.70
CA ILE A 69 -12.29 11.02 -12.91
C ILE A 69 -13.27 11.59 -11.89
N GLY A 70 -12.89 11.75 -10.63
CA GLY A 70 -13.72 12.37 -9.60
C GLY A 70 -14.09 13.81 -9.92
N VAL A 71 -13.11 14.60 -10.36
CA VAL A 71 -13.34 16.01 -10.77
C VAL A 71 -14.30 16.10 -11.97
N LYS A 72 -14.19 15.16 -12.94
CA LYS A 72 -15.01 15.17 -14.16
C LYS A 72 -16.42 14.64 -13.94
N TYR A 73 -16.57 13.52 -13.24
CA TYR A 73 -17.86 12.82 -13.10
C TYR A 73 -18.55 13.01 -11.75
N GLY A 74 -17.88 13.61 -10.78
CA GLY A 74 -18.36 13.90 -9.44
C GLY A 74 -17.77 12.99 -8.38
N HIS A 75 -17.24 13.60 -7.32
CA HIS A 75 -16.53 12.88 -6.26
C HIS A 75 -17.43 11.92 -5.47
N LYS A 76 -18.65 12.35 -5.10
CA LYS A 76 -19.64 11.49 -4.43
C LYS A 76 -19.99 10.29 -5.29
N LYS A 77 -20.34 10.53 -6.57
CA LYS A 77 -20.74 9.47 -7.49
C LYS A 77 -19.65 8.43 -7.62
N ILE A 78 -18.41 8.84 -7.86
CA ILE A 78 -17.27 7.92 -8.02
C ILE A 78 -16.97 7.20 -6.70
N PHE A 79 -17.02 7.89 -5.56
CA PHE A 79 -16.85 7.27 -4.23
C PHE A 79 -17.83 6.12 -4.01
N VAL A 80 -19.13 6.36 -4.24
CA VAL A 80 -20.16 5.34 -4.01
C VAL A 80 -20.05 4.18 -5.01
N LEU A 81 -19.81 4.47 -6.29
CA LEU A 81 -19.61 3.41 -7.28
C LEU A 81 -18.39 2.56 -6.95
N SER A 82 -17.29 3.16 -6.51
CA SER A 82 -16.10 2.40 -6.13
C SER A 82 -16.30 1.58 -4.85
N MET A 83 -17.12 2.05 -3.89
CA MET A 83 -17.51 1.26 -2.73
C MET A 83 -18.27 -0.01 -3.14
N PHE A 84 -19.29 0.12 -4.01
CA PHE A 84 -20.01 -1.04 -4.53
C PHE A 84 -19.11 -1.97 -5.34
N SER A 85 -18.26 -1.41 -6.22
CA SER A 85 -17.28 -2.17 -6.99
C SER A 85 -16.32 -2.94 -6.09
N PHE A 86 -15.80 -2.31 -5.03
CA PHE A 86 -14.95 -2.97 -4.05
C PHE A 86 -15.67 -4.13 -3.35
N GLY A 87 -16.93 -3.93 -2.94
CA GLY A 87 -17.77 -4.98 -2.35
C GLY A 87 -18.03 -6.14 -3.32
N VAL A 88 -18.33 -5.86 -4.58
CA VAL A 88 -18.54 -6.89 -5.62
C VAL A 88 -17.27 -7.69 -5.86
N PHE A 89 -16.12 -7.03 -6.06
CA PHE A 89 -14.85 -7.75 -6.29
C PHE A 89 -14.36 -8.47 -5.04
N SER A 90 -14.66 -7.96 -3.85
CA SER A 90 -14.42 -8.69 -2.60
C SER A 90 -15.27 -9.96 -2.50
N LEU A 91 -16.55 -9.89 -2.88
CA LEU A 91 -17.41 -11.08 -3.01
C LEU A 91 -16.83 -12.08 -3.99
N LEU A 92 -16.44 -11.64 -5.19
CA LEU A 92 -15.85 -12.48 -6.21
C LEU A 92 -14.54 -13.13 -5.75
N CYS A 93 -13.67 -12.41 -5.02
CA CYS A 93 -12.50 -12.99 -4.36
C CYS A 93 -12.91 -14.09 -3.36
N GLY A 94 -13.93 -13.85 -2.54
CA GLY A 94 -14.42 -14.81 -1.56
C GLY A 94 -15.04 -16.08 -2.16
N ILE A 95 -15.56 -16.03 -3.38
CA ILE A 95 -16.13 -17.18 -4.10
C ILE A 95 -15.24 -17.67 -5.25
N ALA A 96 -14.00 -17.19 -5.38
CA ALA A 96 -13.08 -17.59 -6.43
C ALA A 96 -12.89 -19.12 -6.45
N TRP A 97 -12.93 -19.69 -7.65
CA TRP A 97 -12.86 -21.15 -7.87
C TRP A 97 -11.43 -21.65 -8.06
N ASP A 98 -10.51 -20.79 -8.49
CA ASP A 98 -9.10 -21.05 -8.65
C ASP A 98 -8.25 -19.78 -8.34
N VAL A 99 -6.95 -19.93 -8.30
CA VAL A 99 -6.02 -18.82 -7.99
C VAL A 99 -5.99 -17.77 -9.12
N HIS A 100 -6.20 -18.16 -10.37
CA HIS A 100 -6.19 -17.21 -11.50
C HIS A 100 -7.40 -16.28 -11.44
N SER A 101 -8.59 -16.84 -11.17
CA SER A 101 -9.79 -16.02 -10.93
C SER A 101 -9.62 -15.11 -9.73
N LEU A 102 -9.04 -15.61 -8.63
CA LEU A 102 -8.74 -14.80 -7.46
C LEU A 102 -7.80 -13.63 -7.82
N ASN A 103 -6.73 -13.89 -8.55
CA ASN A 103 -5.76 -12.88 -8.96
C ASN A 103 -6.38 -11.80 -9.85
N VAL A 104 -7.21 -12.19 -10.81
CA VAL A 104 -7.95 -11.23 -11.65
C VAL A 104 -8.92 -10.38 -10.82
N PHE A 105 -9.66 -10.99 -9.90
CA PHE A 105 -10.59 -10.25 -9.03
C PHE A 105 -9.85 -9.31 -8.09
N ARG A 106 -8.65 -9.69 -7.62
CA ARG A 106 -7.76 -8.83 -6.83
C ARG A 106 -7.32 -7.58 -7.59
N LEU A 107 -6.99 -7.70 -8.89
CA LEU A 107 -6.67 -6.55 -9.73
C LEU A 107 -7.83 -5.54 -9.74
N PHE A 108 -9.05 -6.00 -10.00
CA PHE A 108 -10.23 -5.13 -10.03
C PHE A 108 -10.63 -4.58 -8.66
N GLN A 109 -10.41 -5.36 -7.60
CA GLN A 109 -10.59 -4.89 -6.21
C GLN A 109 -9.61 -3.77 -5.89
N GLY A 110 -8.33 -3.90 -6.29
CA GLY A 110 -7.32 -2.84 -6.17
C GLY A 110 -7.69 -1.58 -6.94
N ILE A 111 -8.18 -1.71 -8.19
CA ILE A 111 -8.71 -0.60 -8.98
C ILE A 111 -9.84 0.11 -8.21
N SER A 112 -10.77 -0.65 -7.63
CA SER A 112 -11.87 -0.08 -6.84
C SER A 112 -11.36 0.71 -5.63
N GLY A 113 -10.35 0.21 -4.93
CA GLY A 113 -9.67 0.89 -3.82
C GLY A 113 -9.02 2.22 -4.25
N ALA A 114 -8.36 2.22 -5.43
CA ALA A 114 -7.76 3.41 -6.01
C ALA A 114 -8.78 4.54 -6.29
N PHE A 115 -10.02 4.17 -6.56
CA PHE A 115 -11.08 5.16 -6.76
C PHE A 115 -11.74 5.61 -5.45
N MET A 116 -11.77 4.79 -4.41
CA MET A 116 -12.38 5.16 -3.12
C MET A 116 -11.63 6.26 -2.38
N ILE A 117 -10.33 6.05 -2.17
CA ILE A 117 -9.53 6.85 -1.22
C ILE A 117 -9.38 8.31 -1.66
N PRO A 118 -8.95 8.66 -2.89
CA PRO A 118 -8.80 10.06 -3.29
C PRO A 118 -10.13 10.83 -3.29
N GLN A 119 -11.24 10.15 -3.63
CA GLN A 119 -12.55 10.78 -3.56
C GLN A 119 -12.94 11.07 -2.11
N GLY A 120 -12.68 10.15 -1.19
CA GLY A 120 -12.92 10.34 0.24
C GLY A 120 -12.17 11.54 0.80
N VAL A 121 -10.87 11.64 0.52
CA VAL A 121 -10.02 12.77 0.96
C VAL A 121 -10.53 14.10 0.40
N THR A 122 -10.92 14.14 -0.88
CA THR A 122 -11.48 15.36 -1.50
C THR A 122 -12.83 15.74 -0.90
N LEU A 123 -13.71 14.77 -0.63
CA LEU A 123 -14.98 15.01 0.05
C LEU A 123 -14.76 15.55 1.47
N LEU A 124 -13.82 15.00 2.23
CA LEU A 124 -13.49 15.52 3.57
C LEU A 124 -13.02 16.97 3.52
N SER A 125 -12.12 17.32 2.62
CA SER A 125 -11.62 18.69 2.49
C SER A 125 -12.72 19.69 2.13
N SER A 126 -13.73 19.26 1.39
CA SER A 126 -14.87 20.11 1.00
C SER A 126 -15.92 20.28 2.11
N ILE A 127 -16.09 19.26 2.98
CA ILE A 127 -17.03 19.29 4.10
C ILE A 127 -16.48 20.12 5.27
N TYR A 128 -15.17 19.99 5.53
CA TYR A 128 -14.47 20.66 6.61
C TYR A 128 -13.63 21.82 6.06
N VAL A 129 -14.29 22.98 5.85
CA VAL A 129 -13.66 24.18 5.27
C VAL A 129 -12.73 24.86 6.28
N ASP A 130 -13.12 24.90 7.55
CA ASP A 130 -12.27 25.42 8.63
C ASP A 130 -11.03 24.56 8.80
N GLU A 131 -9.87 25.21 8.94
CA GLU A 131 -8.57 24.52 8.98
C GLU A 131 -8.42 23.62 10.21
N GLN A 132 -8.93 24.06 11.38
CA GLN A 132 -8.83 23.26 12.61
C GLN A 132 -9.78 22.06 12.57
N GLU A 133 -11.02 22.24 12.08
CA GLU A 133 -11.97 21.15 11.89
C GLU A 133 -11.42 20.14 10.86
N ARG A 134 -10.82 20.61 9.78
CA ARG A 134 -10.23 19.76 8.74
C ARG A 134 -9.04 18.97 9.24
N ARG A 135 -8.13 19.57 10.03
CA ARG A 135 -7.03 18.85 10.68
C ARG A 135 -7.53 17.74 11.61
N LYS A 136 -8.58 18.00 12.39
CA LYS A 136 -9.21 16.98 13.25
C LYS A 136 -9.84 15.86 12.42
N ALA A 137 -10.53 16.18 11.33
CA ALA A 137 -11.13 15.18 10.44
C ALA A 137 -10.06 14.27 9.80
N TYR A 138 -8.95 14.82 9.32
CA TYR A 138 -7.82 14.04 8.81
C TYR A 138 -7.13 13.20 9.88
N SER A 139 -7.03 13.71 11.12
CA SER A 139 -6.48 12.93 12.24
C SER A 139 -7.34 11.71 12.54
N ILE A 140 -8.67 11.86 12.54
CA ILE A 140 -9.61 10.74 12.72
C ILE A 140 -9.51 9.74 11.56
N TYR A 141 -9.45 10.23 10.31
CA TYR A 141 -9.27 9.42 9.12
C TYR A 141 -7.98 8.59 9.18
N GLY A 142 -6.87 9.20 9.58
CA GLY A 142 -5.59 8.51 9.78
C GLY A 142 -5.61 7.53 10.95
N ALA A 143 -6.28 7.86 12.06
CA ALA A 143 -6.44 6.95 13.20
C ALA A 143 -7.23 5.69 12.81
N ILE A 144 -8.29 5.85 11.99
CA ILE A 144 -9.06 4.72 11.45
C ILE A 144 -8.18 3.84 10.57
N ALA A 145 -7.29 4.40 9.74
CA ALA A 145 -6.32 3.63 8.97
C ALA A 145 -5.40 2.78 9.88
N GLY A 146 -4.88 3.37 10.96
CA GLY A 146 -4.05 2.65 11.94
C GLY A 146 -4.80 1.52 12.64
N ILE A 147 -6.04 1.77 13.09
CA ILE A 147 -6.90 0.74 13.70
C ILE A 147 -7.18 -0.38 12.69
N SER A 148 -7.43 -0.02 11.43
CA SER A 148 -7.71 -0.99 10.36
C SER A 148 -6.54 -1.92 10.08
N SER A 149 -5.30 -1.42 10.17
CA SER A 149 -4.11 -2.26 9.99
C SER A 149 -3.98 -3.32 11.09
N VAL A 150 -4.20 -2.94 12.35
CA VAL A 150 -4.19 -3.86 13.49
C VAL A 150 -5.33 -4.89 13.38
N LEU A 151 -6.55 -4.42 13.08
CA LEU A 151 -7.70 -5.31 12.90
C LEU A 151 -7.50 -6.26 11.72
N GLY A 152 -6.93 -5.76 10.60
CA GLY A 152 -6.61 -6.59 9.44
C GLY A 152 -5.65 -7.74 9.79
N GLN A 153 -4.62 -7.46 10.56
CA GLN A 153 -3.66 -8.47 11.00
C GLN A 153 -4.32 -9.52 11.91
N ILE A 154 -5.11 -9.09 12.90
CA ILE A 154 -5.82 -10.00 13.80
C ILE A 154 -6.85 -10.85 13.04
N LEU A 155 -7.72 -10.22 12.24
CA LEU A 155 -8.75 -10.92 11.48
C LEU A 155 -8.17 -11.82 10.40
N GLY A 156 -7.04 -11.42 9.78
CA GLY A 156 -6.29 -12.23 8.82
C GLY A 156 -5.69 -13.49 9.42
N GLY A 157 -5.46 -13.48 10.73
CA GLY A 157 -5.10 -14.68 11.50
C GLY A 157 -6.32 -15.50 11.92
N VAL A 158 -7.27 -14.87 12.60
CA VAL A 158 -8.42 -15.56 13.24
C VAL A 158 -9.36 -16.18 12.21
N LEU A 159 -9.74 -15.43 11.15
CA LEU A 159 -10.74 -15.90 10.21
C LEU A 159 -10.33 -17.17 9.45
N PRO A 160 -9.08 -17.33 8.96
CA PRO A 160 -8.66 -18.56 8.28
C PRO A 160 -8.52 -19.79 9.19
N ASP A 161 -8.46 -19.60 10.51
CA ASP A 161 -8.38 -20.69 11.48
C ASP A 161 -9.77 -21.18 11.97
N LEU A 162 -10.86 -20.50 11.57
CA LEU A 162 -12.21 -20.93 11.89
C LEU A 162 -12.55 -22.24 11.16
N ASP A 163 -13.42 -23.04 11.78
CA ASP A 163 -14.01 -24.20 11.12
C ASP A 163 -15.17 -23.75 10.22
N TYR A 164 -14.93 -23.68 8.93
CA TYR A 164 -15.88 -23.23 7.92
C TYR A 164 -15.82 -24.13 6.69
N SER A 165 -16.88 -24.85 6.40
CA SER A 165 -16.95 -25.91 5.38
C SER A 165 -16.60 -25.44 3.96
N PHE A 166 -16.85 -24.17 3.62
CA PHE A 166 -16.56 -23.59 2.31
C PHE A 166 -15.11 -23.08 2.16
N GLY A 167 -14.27 -23.27 3.19
CA GLY A 167 -12.89 -22.77 3.26
C GLY A 167 -12.80 -21.41 3.98
N ALA A 168 -12.32 -21.43 5.23
CA ALA A 168 -12.35 -20.29 6.15
C ALA A 168 -11.54 -19.08 5.65
N TRP A 169 -10.49 -19.28 4.84
CA TRP A 169 -9.72 -18.18 4.24
C TRP A 169 -10.58 -17.23 3.40
N ARG A 170 -11.71 -17.69 2.86
CA ARG A 170 -12.64 -16.89 2.06
C ARG A 170 -13.31 -15.77 2.87
N LEU A 171 -13.43 -15.98 4.19
CA LEU A 171 -14.05 -15.03 5.12
C LEU A 171 -13.30 -13.70 5.16
N ILE A 172 -11.98 -13.68 4.88
CA ILE A 172 -11.18 -12.44 4.84
C ILE A 172 -11.66 -11.47 3.75
N PHE A 173 -12.20 -12.00 2.66
CA PHE A 173 -12.81 -11.19 1.59
C PHE A 173 -14.29 -10.93 1.88
N LEU A 174 -15.03 -11.94 2.30
CA LEU A 174 -16.47 -11.84 2.52
C LEU A 174 -16.87 -10.82 3.60
N ILE A 175 -16.00 -10.60 4.61
CA ILE A 175 -16.23 -9.59 5.65
C ILE A 175 -16.37 -8.17 5.12
N ASN A 176 -15.68 -7.86 4.01
CA ASN A 176 -15.72 -6.54 3.38
C ASN A 176 -17.06 -6.27 2.69
N VAL A 177 -17.75 -7.32 2.25
CA VAL A 177 -18.96 -7.21 1.42
C VAL A 177 -20.06 -6.44 2.11
N PRO A 178 -20.58 -6.88 3.30
CA PRO A 178 -21.66 -6.16 3.98
C PRO A 178 -21.27 -4.72 4.30
N ILE A 179 -20.02 -4.49 4.70
CA ILE A 179 -19.53 -3.15 5.06
C ILE A 179 -19.57 -2.23 3.83
N ALA A 180 -19.01 -2.68 2.69
CA ALA A 180 -18.95 -1.89 1.47
C ALA A 180 -20.35 -1.53 0.94
N PHE A 181 -21.30 -2.49 0.95
CA PHE A 181 -22.65 -2.24 0.48
C PHE A 181 -23.42 -1.31 1.41
N VAL A 182 -23.37 -1.52 2.73
CA VAL A 182 -24.05 -0.66 3.72
C VAL A 182 -23.50 0.78 3.64
N VAL A 183 -22.17 0.93 3.63
CA VAL A 183 -21.53 2.24 3.50
C VAL A 183 -21.87 2.89 2.15
N GLY A 184 -21.87 2.14 1.06
CA GLY A 184 -22.23 2.62 -0.28
C GLY A 184 -23.67 3.16 -0.33
N ILE A 185 -24.65 2.40 0.19
CA ILE A 185 -26.07 2.78 0.24
C ILE A 185 -26.27 4.05 1.07
N ILE A 186 -25.72 4.09 2.30
CA ILE A 186 -25.88 5.24 3.19
C ILE A 186 -25.17 6.47 2.58
N SER A 187 -23.98 6.30 2.00
CA SER A 187 -23.21 7.38 1.36
C SER A 187 -23.96 8.00 0.18
N TRP A 188 -24.71 7.20 -0.59
CA TRP A 188 -25.54 7.72 -1.67
C TRP A 188 -26.58 8.73 -1.19
N GLY A 189 -27.21 8.48 -0.05
CA GLY A 189 -28.23 9.38 0.56
C GLY A 189 -27.64 10.56 1.30
N VAL A 190 -26.49 10.37 1.99
CA VAL A 190 -25.98 11.31 2.99
C VAL A 190 -24.93 12.27 2.44
N LEU A 191 -24.00 11.78 1.58
CA LEU A 191 -22.92 12.60 1.05
C LEU A 191 -23.44 13.67 0.08
N VAL A 192 -22.74 14.80 0.05
CA VAL A 192 -23.05 15.94 -0.83
C VAL A 192 -22.07 15.92 -2.00
N GLU A 193 -22.58 16.16 -3.22
CA GLU A 193 -21.74 16.27 -4.42
C GLU A 193 -20.98 17.58 -4.43
N ILE A 194 -19.75 17.55 -4.96
CA ILE A 194 -18.92 18.73 -5.17
C ILE A 194 -19.07 19.19 -6.63
N GLU A 195 -18.87 20.47 -6.87
CA GLU A 195 -18.92 21.07 -8.20
C GLU A 195 -17.95 20.36 -9.16
N ARG A 196 -18.42 20.07 -10.38
CA ARG A 196 -17.71 19.29 -11.41
C ARG A 196 -17.04 20.19 -12.42
N LYS A 197 -15.82 19.83 -12.84
CA LYS A 197 -15.15 20.47 -13.98
C LYS A 197 -15.14 19.51 -15.17
N ARG A 198 -16.03 19.69 -16.12
CA ARG A 198 -16.28 18.76 -17.25
C ARG A 198 -15.17 18.73 -18.30
N GLU A 199 -14.30 19.73 -18.36
CA GLU A 199 -13.31 19.93 -19.45
C GLU A 199 -12.01 19.12 -19.30
N LEU A 200 -11.85 18.33 -18.23
CA LEU A 200 -10.63 17.56 -17.99
C LEU A 200 -10.50 16.39 -18.99
N LYS A 201 -9.37 16.35 -19.69
CA LYS A 201 -9.00 15.25 -20.59
C LYS A 201 -8.48 14.07 -19.78
N ILE A 202 -9.10 12.92 -19.93
CA ILE A 202 -8.65 11.62 -19.41
C ILE A 202 -7.88 10.92 -20.53
N GLN A 203 -6.85 10.17 -20.19
CA GLN A 203 -6.01 9.43 -21.14
C GLN A 203 -6.15 7.91 -20.94
N PRO A 204 -7.24 7.29 -21.37
CA PRO A 204 -7.51 5.88 -21.12
C PRO A 204 -6.49 4.97 -21.80
N LEU A 205 -5.98 5.35 -22.98
CA LEU A 205 -4.97 4.56 -23.69
C LEU A 205 -3.63 4.56 -22.92
N SER A 206 -3.16 5.72 -22.44
CA SER A 206 -1.94 5.79 -21.62
C SER A 206 -2.08 4.98 -20.33
N GLN A 207 -3.28 5.02 -19.72
CA GLN A 207 -3.59 4.23 -18.54
C GLN A 207 -3.51 2.72 -18.83
N LEU A 208 -4.13 2.27 -19.92
CA LEU A 208 -4.13 0.86 -20.33
C LEU A 208 -2.71 0.37 -20.64
N VAL A 209 -1.93 1.15 -21.38
CA VAL A 209 -0.53 0.83 -21.69
C VAL A 209 0.30 0.69 -20.40
N MET A 210 0.15 1.60 -19.45
CA MET A 210 0.86 1.53 -18.16
C MET A 210 0.52 0.23 -17.41
N ILE A 211 -0.76 -0.15 -17.34
CA ILE A 211 -1.20 -1.38 -16.66
C ILE A 211 -0.60 -2.61 -17.34
N ILE A 212 -0.69 -2.71 -18.66
CA ILE A 212 -0.15 -3.85 -19.42
C ILE A 212 1.35 -3.99 -19.16
N LEU A 213 2.11 -2.90 -19.23
CA LEU A 213 3.55 -2.91 -19.00
C LEU A 213 3.89 -3.36 -17.57
N LEU A 214 3.14 -2.90 -16.58
CA LEU A 214 3.33 -3.30 -15.17
C LEU A 214 2.97 -4.76 -14.94
N VAL A 215 1.86 -5.23 -15.49
CA VAL A 215 1.45 -6.64 -15.39
C VAL A 215 2.49 -7.55 -16.06
N VAL A 216 2.97 -7.21 -17.27
CA VAL A 216 4.01 -7.99 -17.96
C VAL A 216 5.32 -7.99 -17.18
N LEU A 217 5.73 -6.84 -16.62
CA LEU A 217 6.91 -6.73 -15.78
C LEU A 217 6.81 -7.68 -14.56
N MET A 218 5.71 -7.59 -13.82
CA MET A 218 5.53 -8.40 -12.60
C MET A 218 5.37 -9.89 -12.92
N TYR A 219 4.61 -10.22 -13.97
CA TYR A 219 4.47 -11.60 -14.44
C TYR A 219 5.85 -12.20 -14.76
N SER A 220 6.69 -11.48 -15.52
CA SER A 220 8.01 -11.97 -15.89
C SER A 220 8.92 -12.17 -14.68
N LEU A 221 8.91 -11.23 -13.71
CA LEU A 221 9.71 -11.33 -12.49
C LEU A 221 9.27 -12.50 -11.61
N VAL A 222 7.98 -12.61 -11.32
CA VAL A 222 7.44 -13.65 -10.41
C VAL A 222 7.59 -15.02 -11.05
N THR A 223 7.16 -15.18 -12.31
CA THR A 223 7.16 -16.49 -13.00
C THR A 223 8.58 -16.96 -13.32
N GLY A 224 9.45 -16.05 -13.79
CA GLY A 224 10.84 -16.38 -14.12
C GLY A 224 11.64 -16.84 -12.91
N ALA A 225 11.29 -16.30 -11.79
CA ALA A 225 11.92 -16.61 -10.53
C ALA A 225 11.45 -17.95 -9.94
N ASP A 226 10.17 -18.30 -10.05
CA ASP A 226 9.60 -19.54 -9.49
C ASP A 226 9.81 -20.76 -10.40
N TYR A 227 9.62 -20.60 -11.70
CA TYR A 227 9.68 -21.69 -12.69
C TYR A 227 10.97 -21.73 -13.53
N GLY A 228 11.88 -20.78 -13.29
CA GLY A 228 13.11 -20.62 -14.03
C GLY A 228 13.03 -19.64 -15.21
N TRP A 229 14.17 -19.03 -15.52
CA TRP A 229 14.28 -17.99 -16.56
C TRP A 229 14.37 -18.63 -17.95
N THR A 230 13.24 -18.64 -18.66
CA THR A 230 13.21 -18.98 -20.08
C THR A 230 13.59 -17.74 -20.94
N THR A 231 14.05 -17.99 -22.19
CA THR A 231 14.33 -16.89 -23.12
C THR A 231 13.11 -16.00 -23.33
N THR A 232 11.91 -16.58 -23.35
CA THR A 232 10.63 -15.84 -23.49
C THR A 232 10.39 -14.92 -22.29
N LEU A 233 10.54 -15.41 -21.06
CA LEU A 233 10.33 -14.60 -19.83
C LEU A 233 11.36 -13.48 -19.73
N PHE A 234 12.62 -13.77 -20.09
CA PHE A 234 13.66 -12.74 -20.13
C PHE A 234 13.36 -11.66 -21.19
N ALA A 235 12.91 -12.07 -22.37
CA ALA A 235 12.50 -11.13 -23.43
C ALA A 235 11.30 -10.28 -23.01
N LEU A 236 10.30 -10.86 -22.31
CA LEU A 236 9.15 -10.13 -21.75
C LEU A 236 9.62 -9.12 -20.69
N LEU A 237 10.53 -9.51 -19.79
CA LEU A 237 11.09 -8.61 -18.78
C LEU A 237 11.79 -7.41 -19.42
N VAL A 238 12.71 -7.67 -20.35
CA VAL A 238 13.45 -6.61 -21.06
C VAL A 238 12.48 -5.73 -21.85
N GLY A 239 11.51 -6.35 -22.55
CA GLY A 239 10.47 -5.63 -23.30
C GLY A 239 9.62 -4.74 -22.42
N ALA A 240 9.24 -5.20 -21.22
CA ALA A 240 8.48 -4.39 -20.26
C ALA A 240 9.30 -3.21 -19.73
N VAL A 241 10.58 -3.43 -19.39
CA VAL A 241 11.46 -2.35 -18.90
C VAL A 241 11.67 -1.29 -19.98
N LEU A 242 11.98 -1.71 -21.21
CA LEU A 242 12.13 -0.80 -22.36
C LEU A 242 10.83 -0.10 -22.70
N GLY A 243 9.70 -0.82 -22.63
CA GLY A 243 8.36 -0.27 -22.81
C GLY A 243 8.02 0.82 -21.79
N ILE A 244 8.33 0.59 -20.51
CA ILE A 244 8.15 1.60 -19.45
C ILE A 244 9.05 2.81 -19.71
N ALA A 245 10.31 2.61 -20.07
CA ALA A 245 11.21 3.71 -20.39
C ALA A 245 10.68 4.54 -21.58
N LEU A 246 10.26 3.87 -22.66
CA LEU A 246 9.64 4.53 -23.82
C LEU A 246 8.35 5.27 -23.44
N PHE A 247 7.49 4.64 -22.63
CA PHE A 247 6.27 5.25 -22.11
C PHE A 247 6.57 6.56 -21.36
N LEU A 248 7.56 6.55 -20.46
CA LEU A 248 7.97 7.74 -19.72
C LEU A 248 8.53 8.83 -20.64
N VAL A 249 9.31 8.47 -21.66
CA VAL A 249 9.81 9.42 -22.66
C VAL A 249 8.67 10.05 -23.45
N VAL A 250 7.68 9.26 -23.87
CA VAL A 250 6.48 9.77 -24.59
C VAL A 250 5.66 10.69 -23.68
N GLN A 251 5.42 10.28 -22.42
CA GLN A 251 4.73 11.13 -21.45
C GLN A 251 5.46 12.45 -21.22
N TYR A 252 6.80 12.44 -21.12
CA TYR A 252 7.61 13.65 -20.95
C TYR A 252 7.57 14.58 -22.17
N LYS A 253 7.62 14.02 -23.41
CA LYS A 253 7.44 14.80 -24.64
C LYS A 253 6.08 15.46 -24.70
N ASN A 254 5.02 14.70 -24.41
CA ASN A 254 3.65 15.23 -24.37
C ASN A 254 3.50 16.32 -23.30
N TYR A 255 4.15 16.15 -22.14
CA TYR A 255 4.17 17.17 -21.08
C TYR A 255 4.80 18.48 -21.58
N LYS A 256 5.95 18.43 -22.29
CA LYS A 256 6.59 19.63 -22.86
C LYS A 256 5.79 20.30 -23.95
N GLN A 257 4.95 19.54 -24.67
CA GLN A 257 4.09 20.07 -25.75
C GLN A 257 2.71 20.50 -25.21
N GLU A 258 2.50 20.51 -23.88
CA GLU A 258 1.22 20.81 -23.23
C GLU A 258 0.06 19.93 -23.70
N ILE A 259 0.38 18.80 -24.32
CA ILE A 259 -0.58 17.74 -24.63
C ILE A 259 -0.92 17.06 -23.29
N GLY A 260 -2.19 16.80 -23.04
CA GLY A 260 -2.61 16.16 -21.80
C GLY A 260 -1.79 14.89 -21.52
N THR A 261 -1.28 14.70 -20.28
CA THR A 261 -0.44 13.57 -19.86
C THR A 261 -1.06 12.83 -18.69
N LEU A 262 -0.72 11.54 -18.54
CA LEU A 262 -1.08 10.78 -17.35
C LEU A 262 -0.24 11.24 -16.16
N ILE A 263 1.07 11.41 -16.38
CA ILE A 263 2.05 11.81 -15.37
C ILE A 263 2.34 13.31 -15.53
N ASP A 264 2.21 14.05 -14.44
CA ASP A 264 2.66 15.44 -14.36
C ASP A 264 4.13 15.47 -13.90
N PHE A 265 4.99 16.09 -14.70
CA PHE A 265 6.42 16.13 -14.39
C PHE A 265 6.84 17.38 -13.59
N LYS A 266 5.94 18.33 -13.34
CA LYS A 266 6.24 19.55 -12.57
C LYS A 266 6.81 19.26 -11.16
N PRO A 267 6.31 18.27 -10.37
CA PRO A 267 6.88 17.97 -9.06
C PRO A 267 8.33 17.50 -9.10
N PHE A 268 8.77 16.84 -10.18
CA PHE A 268 10.15 16.35 -10.32
C PHE A 268 11.19 17.47 -10.50
N THR A 269 10.78 18.70 -10.82
CA THR A 269 11.67 19.85 -10.88
C THR A 269 12.18 20.26 -9.49
N TYR A 270 11.50 19.84 -8.44
CA TYR A 270 11.90 20.07 -7.05
C TYR A 270 12.83 18.96 -6.57
N LYS A 271 14.13 19.27 -6.41
CA LYS A 271 15.16 18.28 -6.05
C LYS A 271 14.82 17.49 -4.77
N ALA A 272 14.28 18.15 -3.74
CA ALA A 272 13.90 17.49 -2.49
C ALA A 272 12.82 16.42 -2.70
N PHE A 273 11.82 16.69 -3.54
CA PHE A 273 10.79 15.72 -3.90
C PHE A 273 11.37 14.53 -4.68
N ALA A 274 12.19 14.79 -5.70
CA ALA A 274 12.82 13.73 -6.50
C ALA A 274 13.68 12.81 -5.64
N VAL A 275 14.46 13.35 -4.70
CA VAL A 275 15.28 12.56 -3.78
C VAL A 275 14.41 11.76 -2.80
N ALA A 276 13.34 12.37 -2.27
CA ALA A 276 12.40 11.66 -1.41
C ALA A 276 11.74 10.48 -2.12
N LEU A 277 11.45 10.58 -3.42
CA LEU A 277 10.93 9.47 -4.23
C LEU A 277 11.93 8.33 -4.38
N ILE A 278 13.22 8.61 -4.52
CA ILE A 278 14.26 7.56 -4.57
C ILE A 278 14.32 6.80 -3.24
N ALA A 279 14.32 7.52 -2.12
CA ALA A 279 14.26 6.91 -0.79
C ALA A 279 12.98 6.08 -0.60
N LEU A 280 11.84 6.59 -1.08
CA LEU A 280 10.55 5.91 -1.05
C LEU A 280 10.60 4.58 -1.77
N VAL A 281 11.22 4.51 -2.95
CA VAL A 281 11.35 3.25 -3.72
C VAL A 281 12.05 2.20 -2.88
N PHE A 282 13.24 2.49 -2.34
CA PHE A 282 13.99 1.52 -1.54
C PHE A 282 13.24 1.09 -0.29
N TYR A 283 12.61 2.02 0.44
CA TYR A 283 11.81 1.72 1.61
C TYR A 283 10.59 0.84 1.27
N SER A 284 9.88 1.19 0.21
CA SER A 284 8.62 0.53 -0.16
C SER A 284 8.83 -0.88 -0.72
N LEU A 285 10.00 -1.17 -1.30
CA LEU A 285 10.39 -2.54 -1.64
C LEU A 285 10.38 -3.45 -0.41
N VAL A 286 10.72 -2.95 0.77
CA VAL A 286 10.76 -3.73 2.01
C VAL A 286 9.37 -3.87 2.65
N GLN A 287 8.52 -2.87 2.52
CA GLN A 287 7.31 -2.68 3.34
C GLN A 287 6.41 -3.92 3.43
N ASP A 288 5.81 -4.36 2.33
CA ASP A 288 4.89 -5.51 2.33
C ASP A 288 5.62 -6.84 2.17
N SER A 289 6.84 -6.83 1.61
CA SER A 289 7.70 -8.00 1.55
C SER A 289 8.03 -8.55 2.93
N TYR A 290 8.19 -7.68 3.92
CA TYR A 290 8.37 -8.05 5.32
C TYR A 290 7.19 -8.92 5.81
N PHE A 291 5.95 -8.44 5.66
CA PHE A 291 4.76 -9.19 6.07
C PHE A 291 4.64 -10.52 5.32
N PHE A 292 4.86 -10.48 4.00
CA PHE A 292 4.78 -11.68 3.16
C PHE A 292 5.78 -12.76 3.61
N ILE A 293 7.04 -12.39 3.86
CA ILE A 293 8.08 -13.34 4.28
C ILE A 293 7.79 -13.86 5.67
N TYR A 294 7.56 -12.96 6.65
CA TYR A 294 7.39 -13.38 8.03
C TYR A 294 6.10 -14.16 8.28
N ALA A 295 5.00 -13.87 7.54
CA ALA A 295 3.79 -14.69 7.58
C ALA A 295 4.08 -16.13 7.13
N ASN A 296 4.85 -16.30 6.05
CA ASN A 296 5.27 -17.63 5.58
C ASN A 296 6.24 -18.29 6.56
N HIS A 297 7.19 -17.55 7.11
CA HIS A 297 8.17 -18.07 8.06
C HIS A 297 7.51 -18.58 9.34
N PHE A 298 6.63 -17.80 9.94
CA PHE A 298 5.93 -18.18 11.17
C PHE A 298 5.01 -19.39 10.95
N GLN A 299 4.24 -19.43 9.87
CA GLN A 299 3.29 -20.52 9.66
C GLN A 299 3.93 -21.79 9.06
N LEU A 300 4.88 -21.67 8.12
CA LEU A 300 5.45 -22.82 7.42
C LEU A 300 6.71 -23.38 8.07
N LYS A 301 7.51 -22.55 8.79
CA LYS A 301 8.76 -22.97 9.44
C LYS A 301 8.60 -23.18 10.94
N LEU A 302 7.95 -22.23 11.63
CA LEU A 302 7.74 -22.31 13.08
C LEU A 302 6.43 -23.00 13.45
N HIS A 303 5.60 -23.37 12.45
CA HIS A 303 4.31 -24.02 12.64
C HIS A 303 3.32 -23.25 13.53
N TYR A 304 3.46 -21.93 13.60
CA TYR A 304 2.46 -21.09 14.27
C TYR A 304 1.15 -21.11 13.48
N THR A 305 0.05 -21.03 14.20
CA THR A 305 -1.28 -20.85 13.59
C THR A 305 -1.37 -19.49 12.88
N ALA A 306 -2.34 -19.33 11.99
CA ALA A 306 -2.61 -18.02 11.40
C ALA A 306 -3.01 -16.99 12.47
N THR A 307 -3.76 -17.43 13.50
CA THR A 307 -4.15 -16.60 14.66
C THR A 307 -2.92 -16.10 15.43
N GLU A 308 -1.97 -16.96 15.77
CA GLU A 308 -0.73 -16.56 16.45
C GLU A 308 0.08 -15.59 15.60
N THR A 309 0.19 -15.84 14.28
CA THR A 309 0.84 -14.94 13.32
C THR A 309 0.15 -13.57 13.28
N GLY A 310 -1.19 -13.55 13.25
CA GLY A 310 -1.96 -12.31 13.26
C GLY A 310 -1.77 -11.49 14.55
N ILE A 311 -1.73 -12.17 15.70
CA ILE A 311 -1.44 -11.54 17.00
C ILE A 311 -0.02 -10.95 17.00
N LEU A 312 0.98 -11.69 16.53
CA LEU A 312 2.35 -11.18 16.40
C LEU A 312 2.40 -9.91 15.57
N PHE A 313 1.80 -9.90 14.40
CA PHE A 313 1.75 -8.69 13.56
C PHE A 313 0.92 -7.56 14.18
N ALA A 314 -0.08 -7.85 15.01
CA ALA A 314 -0.80 -6.82 15.74
C ALA A 314 0.13 -6.04 16.70
N PHE A 315 1.13 -6.67 17.32
CA PHE A 315 2.15 -5.96 18.10
C PHE A 315 2.94 -4.99 17.23
N GLN A 316 3.32 -5.39 16.01
CA GLN A 316 3.95 -4.49 15.03
C GLN A 316 3.03 -3.32 14.68
N GLY A 317 1.74 -3.59 14.40
CA GLY A 317 0.74 -2.57 14.11
C GLY A 317 0.55 -1.58 15.25
N VAL A 318 0.53 -2.04 16.51
CA VAL A 318 0.46 -1.17 17.71
C VAL A 318 1.70 -0.28 17.81
N GLY A 319 2.90 -0.83 17.62
CA GLY A 319 4.15 -0.06 17.59
C GLY A 319 4.10 1.03 16.51
N TYR A 320 3.64 0.69 15.30
CA TYR A 320 3.44 1.63 14.18
C TYR A 320 2.49 2.77 14.56
N VAL A 321 1.32 2.47 15.11
CA VAL A 321 0.31 3.47 15.48
C VAL A 321 0.86 4.44 16.52
N ILE A 322 1.45 3.93 17.60
CA ILE A 322 2.02 4.76 18.69
C ILE A 322 3.10 5.69 18.13
N ALA A 323 4.03 5.14 17.35
CA ALA A 323 5.16 5.91 16.81
C ALA A 323 4.71 6.92 15.75
N SER A 324 3.71 6.62 14.93
CA SER A 324 3.19 7.55 13.93
C SER A 324 2.55 8.80 14.55
N PHE A 325 1.86 8.67 15.68
CA PHE A 325 1.35 9.83 16.43
C PHE A 325 2.48 10.67 17.04
N LEU A 326 3.53 10.02 17.56
CA LEU A 326 4.69 10.72 18.11
C LEU A 326 5.51 11.42 17.01
N SER A 327 5.58 10.82 15.82
CA SER A 327 6.35 11.34 14.69
C SER A 327 5.87 12.72 14.24
N LEU A 328 4.58 12.99 14.28
CA LEU A 328 4.01 14.29 13.92
C LEU A 328 4.54 15.45 14.76
N LYS A 329 4.86 15.20 16.03
CA LYS A 329 5.42 16.21 16.95
C LYS A 329 6.94 16.27 16.85
N LEU A 330 7.61 15.14 16.74
CA LEU A 330 9.07 15.05 16.79
C LEU A 330 9.72 15.40 15.45
N LEU A 331 9.06 15.13 14.32
CA LEU A 331 9.57 15.47 13.00
C LEU A 331 9.81 16.97 12.83
N SER A 332 8.93 17.82 13.34
CA SER A 332 9.10 19.28 13.29
C SER A 332 10.35 19.79 14.04
N LYS A 333 10.80 19.04 15.08
CA LYS A 333 11.95 19.39 15.91
C LYS A 333 13.27 18.77 15.44
N TYR A 334 13.23 17.50 14.99
CA TYR A 334 14.45 16.71 14.73
C TYR A 334 14.62 16.34 13.24
N GLN A 335 13.60 16.59 12.39
CA GLN A 335 13.62 16.42 10.93
C GLN A 335 14.25 15.08 10.47
N GLU A 336 15.25 15.14 9.60
CA GLU A 336 15.90 13.97 8.99
C GLU A 336 16.60 13.05 10.00
N ARG A 337 17.10 13.59 11.15
CA ARG A 337 17.72 12.77 12.20
C ARG A 337 16.74 11.80 12.81
N PHE A 338 15.48 12.23 12.96
CA PHE A 338 14.43 11.37 13.49
C PHE A 338 14.07 10.25 12.52
N MET A 339 14.10 10.54 11.22
CA MET A 339 13.89 9.52 10.17
C MET A 339 15.04 8.49 10.15
N LEU A 340 16.30 8.95 10.25
CA LEU A 340 17.46 8.06 10.35
C LEU A 340 17.40 7.16 11.59
N PHE A 341 16.90 7.67 12.71
CA PHE A 341 16.69 6.88 13.93
C PHE A 341 15.65 5.77 13.70
N GLY A 342 14.51 6.08 13.05
CA GLY A 342 13.51 5.06 12.70
C GLY A 342 14.04 3.99 11.75
N LEU A 343 14.85 4.37 10.74
CA LEU A 343 15.53 3.41 9.86
C LEU A 343 16.51 2.52 10.62
N MET A 344 17.28 3.10 11.55
CA MET A 344 18.21 2.32 12.38
C MET A 344 17.46 1.29 13.23
N MET A 345 16.31 1.66 13.83
CA MET A 345 15.45 0.70 14.53
C MET A 345 15.03 -0.44 13.61
N MET A 346 14.52 -0.15 12.41
CA MET A 346 14.11 -1.20 11.47
C MET A 346 15.27 -2.13 11.07
N ILE A 347 16.47 -1.59 10.82
CA ILE A 347 17.66 -2.38 10.46
C ILE A 347 18.08 -3.28 11.63
N VAL A 348 18.15 -2.73 12.85
CA VAL A 348 18.47 -3.49 14.06
C VAL A 348 17.39 -4.55 14.32
N GLY A 349 16.11 -4.18 14.19
CA GLY A 349 15.00 -5.10 14.33
C GLY A 349 15.09 -6.27 13.35
N LEU A 350 15.38 -6.04 12.07
CA LEU A 350 15.56 -7.12 11.08
C LEU A 350 16.75 -8.04 11.43
N ALA A 351 17.86 -7.47 11.88
CA ALA A 351 19.03 -8.26 12.29
C ALA A 351 18.72 -9.13 13.53
N LEU A 352 18.03 -8.54 14.53
CA LEU A 352 17.60 -9.27 15.72
C LEU A 352 16.53 -10.32 15.42
N HIS A 353 15.58 -10.05 14.50
CA HIS A 353 14.63 -11.06 14.01
C HIS A 353 15.35 -12.25 13.40
N TYR A 354 16.30 -11.98 12.49
CA TYR A 354 17.08 -13.06 11.87
C TYR A 354 17.82 -13.87 12.91
N TRP A 355 18.50 -13.21 13.88
CA TRP A 355 19.23 -13.88 14.96
C TRP A 355 18.29 -14.73 15.84
N LEU A 356 17.16 -14.17 16.29
CA LEU A 356 16.19 -14.87 17.15
C LEU A 356 15.58 -16.06 16.44
N LEU A 357 15.14 -15.90 15.18
CA LEU A 357 14.49 -16.95 14.39
C LEU A 357 15.47 -18.04 13.90
N SER A 358 16.77 -17.84 14.10
CA SER A 358 17.81 -18.84 13.84
C SER A 358 18.13 -19.69 15.07
N GLN A 359 17.52 -19.42 16.24
CA GLN A 359 17.72 -20.22 17.46
C GLN A 359 16.88 -21.51 17.39
N GLU A 360 17.32 -22.54 18.14
CA GLU A 360 16.58 -23.82 18.22
C GLU A 360 15.22 -23.69 18.91
N GLN A 361 15.12 -22.76 19.87
CA GLN A 361 13.89 -22.47 20.60
C GLN A 361 13.52 -20.99 20.41
N VAL A 362 12.42 -20.76 19.74
CA VAL A 362 11.88 -19.41 19.51
C VAL A 362 10.70 -19.17 20.44
N VAL A 363 10.82 -18.15 21.29
CA VAL A 363 9.80 -17.82 22.28
C VAL A 363 8.86 -16.74 21.72
N PHE A 364 7.57 -17.00 21.77
CA PHE A 364 6.52 -16.14 21.18
C PHE A 364 6.60 -14.66 21.61
N TYR A 365 6.79 -14.39 22.91
CA TYR A 365 6.83 -13.00 23.40
C TYR A 365 8.11 -12.27 22.99
N GLU A 366 9.22 -12.96 22.74
CA GLU A 366 10.45 -12.34 22.23
C GLU A 366 10.24 -11.86 20.80
N VAL A 367 9.59 -12.69 19.97
CA VAL A 367 9.19 -12.29 18.62
C VAL A 367 8.24 -11.10 18.67
N ALA A 368 7.25 -11.10 19.57
CA ALA A 368 6.29 -10.01 19.72
C ALA A 368 6.96 -8.67 20.09
N ILE A 369 7.96 -8.68 20.97
CA ILE A 369 8.74 -7.50 21.36
C ILE A 369 9.51 -6.92 20.17
N LEU A 370 10.18 -7.78 19.40
CA LEU A 370 10.94 -7.36 18.22
C LEU A 370 10.01 -6.83 17.11
N LEU A 371 8.84 -7.45 16.92
CA LEU A 371 7.82 -6.96 15.98
C LEU A 371 7.30 -5.59 16.39
N PHE A 372 7.03 -5.37 17.67
CA PHE A 372 6.65 -4.06 18.19
C PHE A 372 7.74 -3.01 17.93
N GLU A 373 8.99 -3.33 18.20
CA GLU A 373 10.15 -2.46 17.95
C GLU A 373 10.27 -2.10 16.45
N TYR A 374 10.19 -3.09 15.56
CA TYR A 374 10.18 -2.86 14.11
C TYR A 374 9.00 -1.98 13.68
N GLY A 375 7.83 -2.19 14.29
CA GLY A 375 6.63 -1.37 14.08
C GLY A 375 6.84 0.09 14.46
N VAL A 376 7.54 0.34 15.58
CA VAL A 376 7.92 1.70 15.98
C VAL A 376 8.78 2.37 14.90
N GLY A 377 9.79 1.67 14.37
CA GLY A 377 10.61 2.15 13.27
C GLY A 377 9.78 2.53 12.03
N CYS A 378 8.88 1.64 11.59
CA CYS A 378 7.96 1.89 10.48
C CYS A 378 7.06 3.11 10.72
N GLY A 379 6.51 3.26 11.95
CA GLY A 379 5.62 4.35 12.32
C GLY A 379 6.33 5.71 12.40
N ILE A 380 7.64 5.72 12.60
CA ILE A 380 8.46 6.92 12.47
C ILE A 380 8.66 7.28 11.00
N ILE A 381 9.03 6.32 10.17
CA ILE A 381 9.50 6.57 8.80
C ILE A 381 8.38 6.95 7.86
N LEU A 382 7.33 6.13 7.75
CA LEU A 382 6.35 6.24 6.67
C LEU A 382 5.64 7.60 6.64
N PRO A 383 5.04 8.10 7.75
CA PRO A 383 4.40 9.42 7.74
C PRO A 383 5.42 10.56 7.63
N SER A 384 6.65 10.36 8.13
CA SER A 384 7.71 11.36 8.04
C SER A 384 8.20 11.54 6.61
N MET A 385 8.41 10.46 5.86
CA MET A 385 8.79 10.49 4.44
C MET A 385 7.74 11.21 3.59
N PHE A 386 6.46 10.89 3.80
CA PHE A 386 5.36 11.54 3.09
C PHE A 386 5.34 13.05 3.35
N THR A 387 5.43 13.44 4.62
CA THR A 387 5.47 14.85 5.03
C THR A 387 6.70 15.56 4.45
N TYR A 388 7.87 14.93 4.53
CA TYR A 388 9.12 15.49 3.99
C TYR A 388 9.03 15.70 2.47
N ALA A 389 8.54 14.71 1.73
CA ALA A 389 8.39 14.80 0.27
C ALA A 389 7.51 15.97 -0.16
N LEU A 390 6.43 16.24 0.58
CA LEU A 390 5.44 17.26 0.18
C LEU A 390 5.70 18.64 0.80
N SER A 391 6.47 18.75 1.88
CA SER A 391 6.65 20.00 2.63
C SER A 391 7.35 21.10 1.85
N THR A 392 8.13 20.76 0.84
CA THR A 392 8.91 21.69 0.02
C THR A 392 8.18 22.14 -1.26
N LEU A 393 6.97 21.61 -1.49
CA LEU A 393 6.23 21.86 -2.72
C LEU A 393 5.20 22.98 -2.53
N PRO A 394 4.99 23.82 -3.57
CA PRO A 394 3.86 24.75 -3.61
C PRO A 394 2.51 24.05 -3.51
N SER A 395 1.52 24.72 -2.93
CA SER A 395 0.19 24.16 -2.67
C SER A 395 -0.57 23.75 -3.94
N ASP A 396 -0.31 24.40 -5.08
CA ASP A 396 -0.96 24.14 -6.37
C ASP A 396 -0.58 22.77 -6.96
N ILE A 397 0.62 22.25 -6.65
CA ILE A 397 1.11 20.95 -7.16
C ILE A 397 1.13 19.84 -6.11
N THR A 398 0.85 20.14 -4.84
CA THR A 398 0.93 19.16 -3.73
C THR A 398 -0.02 17.97 -3.95
N SER A 399 -1.24 18.20 -4.47
CA SER A 399 -2.18 17.12 -4.76
C SER A 399 -1.67 16.15 -5.82
N THR A 400 -1.08 16.68 -6.91
CA THR A 400 -0.47 15.86 -7.97
C THR A 400 0.75 15.10 -7.47
N ALA A 401 1.60 15.78 -6.70
CA ALA A 401 2.78 15.17 -6.11
C ALA A 401 2.45 14.02 -5.13
N SER A 402 1.41 14.19 -4.30
CA SER A 402 0.96 13.12 -3.40
C SER A 402 0.42 11.91 -4.16
N SER A 403 -0.30 12.12 -5.26
CA SER A 403 -0.77 11.01 -6.12
C SER A 403 0.41 10.25 -6.76
N LEU A 404 1.44 10.97 -7.24
CA LEU A 404 2.67 10.38 -7.77
C LEU A 404 3.44 9.59 -6.70
N TYR A 405 3.58 10.17 -5.50
CA TYR A 405 4.21 9.52 -4.36
C TYR A 405 3.52 8.19 -4.03
N LEU A 406 2.20 8.21 -3.85
CA LEU A 406 1.43 7.01 -3.52
C LEU A 406 1.44 5.98 -4.65
N THR A 407 1.39 6.41 -5.92
CA THR A 407 1.52 5.50 -7.07
C THR A 407 2.89 4.80 -7.06
N LEU A 408 3.97 5.56 -6.91
CA LEU A 408 5.32 5.00 -6.89
C LEU A 408 5.52 4.08 -5.68
N GLN A 409 4.97 4.44 -4.52
CA GLN A 409 4.97 3.58 -3.33
C GLN A 409 4.34 2.22 -3.63
N GLN A 410 3.14 2.19 -4.18
CA GLN A 410 2.42 0.96 -4.48
C GLN A 410 3.16 0.08 -5.50
N LEU A 411 3.68 0.69 -6.57
CA LEU A 411 4.46 -0.04 -7.57
C LEU A 411 5.74 -0.63 -6.97
N SER A 412 6.41 0.10 -6.09
CA SER A 412 7.60 -0.39 -5.39
C SER A 412 7.27 -1.52 -4.42
N ILE A 413 6.11 -1.47 -3.73
CA ILE A 413 5.61 -2.56 -2.90
C ILE A 413 5.44 -3.84 -3.74
N ALA A 414 4.77 -3.76 -4.88
CA ALA A 414 4.58 -4.91 -5.76
C ALA A 414 5.91 -5.51 -6.25
N LEU A 415 6.86 -4.65 -6.66
CA LEU A 415 8.22 -5.07 -7.01
C LEU A 415 8.94 -5.74 -5.83
N GLY A 416 8.82 -5.18 -4.64
CA GLY A 416 9.43 -5.71 -3.43
C GLY A 416 8.95 -7.13 -3.12
N VAL A 417 7.64 -7.34 -3.07
CA VAL A 417 7.05 -8.67 -2.82
C VAL A 417 7.54 -9.69 -3.85
N SER A 418 7.67 -9.29 -5.13
CA SER A 418 8.18 -10.18 -6.18
C SER A 418 9.67 -10.50 -5.99
N ILE A 419 10.53 -9.50 -5.80
CA ILE A 419 11.99 -9.66 -5.74
C ILE A 419 12.44 -10.29 -4.40
N ILE A 420 11.97 -9.74 -3.29
CA ILE A 420 12.40 -10.17 -1.95
C ILE A 420 11.72 -11.49 -1.58
N GLY A 421 10.45 -11.67 -1.95
CA GLY A 421 9.74 -12.93 -1.79
C GLY A 421 10.46 -14.07 -2.53
N GLN A 422 10.89 -13.82 -3.76
CA GLN A 422 11.71 -14.77 -4.50
C GLN A 422 13.03 -15.11 -3.79
N SER A 423 13.75 -14.10 -3.30
CA SER A 423 14.99 -14.34 -2.54
C SER A 423 14.77 -15.25 -1.34
N TYR A 424 13.60 -15.18 -0.70
CA TYR A 424 13.23 -16.03 0.42
C TYR A 424 12.99 -17.51 0.01
N PHE A 425 12.31 -17.75 -1.11
CA PHE A 425 11.91 -19.10 -1.52
C PHE A 425 12.93 -19.83 -2.41
N SER A 426 13.93 -19.13 -2.96
CA SER A 426 14.86 -19.68 -3.96
C SER A 426 15.95 -20.61 -3.40
N SER A 427 16.22 -20.59 -2.09
CA SER A 427 17.32 -21.36 -1.51
C SER A 427 17.08 -21.72 -0.05
N THR A 428 17.85 -22.71 0.47
CA THR A 428 17.86 -23.05 1.90
C THR A 428 18.31 -21.87 2.79
N ALA A 429 19.14 -20.97 2.24
CA ALA A 429 19.55 -19.73 2.89
C ALA A 429 18.59 -18.55 2.62
N GLY A 430 17.38 -18.81 2.12
CA GLY A 430 16.45 -17.77 1.68
C GLY A 430 16.05 -16.76 2.75
N HIS A 431 15.90 -17.20 3.99
CA HIS A 431 15.64 -16.29 5.12
C HIS A 431 16.81 -15.31 5.34
N PHE A 432 18.06 -15.81 5.28
CA PHE A 432 19.25 -14.94 5.35
C PHE A 432 19.29 -13.96 4.17
N ASN A 433 19.18 -14.47 2.94
CA ASN A 433 19.28 -13.68 1.73
C ASN A 433 18.23 -12.56 1.68
N SER A 434 16.98 -12.89 1.99
CA SER A 434 15.90 -11.90 2.02
C SER A 434 16.09 -10.85 3.12
N THR A 435 16.55 -11.25 4.32
CA THR A 435 16.83 -10.33 5.41
C THR A 435 17.98 -9.37 5.06
N VAL A 436 19.08 -9.90 4.49
CA VAL A 436 20.21 -9.07 4.03
C VAL A 436 19.75 -8.09 2.95
N LEU A 437 18.94 -8.55 1.98
CA LEU A 437 18.42 -7.68 0.93
C LEU A 437 17.55 -6.56 1.51
N MET A 438 16.66 -6.86 2.46
CA MET A 438 15.85 -5.84 3.14
C MET A 438 16.72 -4.84 3.90
N ILE A 439 17.74 -5.30 4.64
CA ILE A 439 18.68 -4.42 5.35
C ILE A 439 19.43 -3.51 4.37
N VAL A 440 19.94 -4.05 3.25
CA VAL A 440 20.63 -3.25 2.22
C VAL A 440 19.73 -2.16 1.67
N LEU A 441 18.47 -2.46 1.38
CA LEU A 441 17.49 -1.48 0.87
C LEU A 441 17.18 -0.38 1.90
N LEU A 442 17.07 -0.72 3.18
CA LEU A 442 16.90 0.28 4.25
C LEU A 442 18.16 1.13 4.45
N VAL A 443 19.35 0.55 4.34
CA VAL A 443 20.61 1.30 4.36
C VAL A 443 20.67 2.28 3.18
N LEU A 444 20.31 1.84 1.97
CA LEU A 444 20.23 2.73 0.80
C LEU A 444 19.24 3.87 1.02
N THR A 445 18.08 3.60 1.62
CA THR A 445 17.12 4.63 2.05
C THR A 445 17.80 5.65 2.97
N GLY A 446 18.54 5.18 3.99
CA GLY A 446 19.28 6.02 4.94
C GLY A 446 20.37 6.85 4.28
N VAL A 447 21.13 6.27 3.35
CA VAL A 447 22.16 6.98 2.57
C VAL A 447 21.57 8.13 1.77
N VAL A 448 20.43 7.91 1.11
CA VAL A 448 19.72 8.95 0.34
C VAL A 448 19.32 10.11 1.26
N PHE A 449 18.76 9.84 2.45
CA PHE A 449 18.42 10.89 3.41
C PHE A 449 19.65 11.57 4.02
N PHE A 450 20.72 10.84 4.28
CA PHE A 450 21.94 11.41 4.82
C PHE A 450 22.63 12.39 3.85
N ILE A 451 22.64 12.06 2.55
CA ILE A 451 23.20 12.95 1.50
C ILE A 451 22.40 14.25 1.43
N THR A 452 21.06 14.19 1.53
CA THR A 452 20.20 15.39 1.54
C THR A 452 20.40 16.23 2.79
N TYR A 453 20.49 15.58 3.96
CA TYR A 453 20.78 16.24 5.22
C TYR A 453 22.10 17.02 5.20
N LYS A 454 23.18 16.39 4.71
CA LYS A 454 24.52 17.03 4.62
C LYS A 454 24.52 18.22 3.68
N ARG A 455 23.79 18.18 2.56
CA ARG A 455 23.69 19.33 1.64
C ARG A 455 22.98 20.51 2.29
N ARG A 456 21.90 20.27 3.04
CA ARG A 456 21.13 21.30 3.73
C ARG A 456 21.90 21.99 4.87
N LEU A 457 22.94 21.34 5.41
CA LEU A 457 23.83 21.94 6.41
C LEU A 457 24.93 22.81 5.78
N ASN A 458 25.19 22.61 4.47
CA ASN A 458 26.21 23.33 3.72
C ASN A 458 25.64 24.50 2.89
N ASP A 459 24.32 24.54 2.69
CA ASP A 459 23.54 25.67 2.13
C ASP A 459 23.03 26.58 3.25
#